data_afababbc15591cc6a8ab1d99f8cd0303
#
_entry.id   afababbc15591cc6a8ab1d99f8cd0303
#
_cell.length_a   1.000
_cell.length_b   1.000
_cell.length_c   1.000
_cell.angle_alpha   90.00
_cell.angle_beta   90.00
_cell.angle_gamma   90.00
#
_symmetry.space_group_name_H-M   'P 1'
#
loop_
_entity.id
_entity.type
_entity.pdbx_description
1 polymer ?
#
loop_
_entity_poly.entity_id
_entity_poly.type
_entity_poly.pdbx_seq_one_letter_code
_entity_poly.pdbx_strand_id
1 'polypeptide(L)'
;MPDFFETELRVGEIVKAEIFRKAKKPAYKLWINFGKSLGIKTSSAQITSLYTTQMLVGKMVIAVTNLEPRQVGPFISEVLVLGVDGKRDGDIILITPEDEANIGNRVH
;
A
#
# COMPACT_ATOMS: atom_id res chain seq x y z
N MET A 1 -1.50 -15.25 -15.50
CA MET A 1 -1.22 -14.78 -14.15
C MET A 1 0.22 -15.09 -13.78
N PRO A 2 1.00 -14.11 -13.34
CA PRO A 2 2.36 -14.41 -12.93
C PRO A 2 2.35 -15.31 -11.69
N ASP A 3 3.32 -16.20 -11.57
CA ASP A 3 3.45 -17.00 -10.38
C ASP A 3 4.05 -16.16 -9.23
N PHE A 4 4.13 -16.75 -8.03
CA PHE A 4 4.58 -16.05 -6.84
C PHE A 4 5.99 -15.45 -7.01
N PHE A 5 6.89 -16.16 -7.70
CA PHE A 5 8.27 -15.72 -7.84
C PHE A 5 8.42 -14.58 -8.86
N GLU A 6 7.48 -14.43 -9.77
CA GLU A 6 7.46 -13.31 -10.71
C GLU A 6 6.87 -12.06 -10.09
N THR A 7 6.01 -12.21 -9.10
CA THR A 7 5.44 -11.08 -8.37
C THR A 7 6.38 -10.67 -7.25
N GLU A 8 6.81 -9.42 -7.26
CA GLU A 8 7.71 -8.92 -6.23
C GLU A 8 6.91 -8.24 -5.13
N LEU A 9 6.99 -8.80 -3.92
CA LEU A 9 6.37 -8.24 -2.73
C LEU A 9 7.46 -7.72 -1.80
N ARG A 10 7.33 -6.49 -1.33
CA ARG A 10 8.31 -5.88 -0.42
C ARG A 10 7.62 -5.20 0.75
N VAL A 11 8.36 -5.10 1.85
CA VAL A 11 7.96 -4.34 3.03
C VAL A 11 8.24 -2.86 2.76
N GLY A 12 7.27 -2.01 3.07
CA GLY A 12 7.46 -0.57 3.03
C GLY A 12 6.85 0.08 4.25
N GLU A 13 7.23 1.32 4.51
CA GLU A 13 6.66 2.12 5.59
C GLU A 13 5.89 3.29 5.00
N ILE A 14 4.64 3.46 5.42
CA ILE A 14 3.84 4.62 5.00
C ILE A 14 4.43 5.86 5.67
N VAL A 15 4.89 6.80 4.85
CA VAL A 15 5.47 8.05 5.34
C VAL A 15 4.52 9.24 5.21
N LYS A 16 3.49 9.11 4.38
CA LYS A 16 2.48 10.15 4.19
C LYS A 16 1.18 9.52 3.72
N ALA A 17 0.06 10.04 4.19
CA ALA A 17 -1.27 9.59 3.78
C ALA A 17 -2.19 10.81 3.67
N GLU A 18 -2.97 10.87 2.59
CA GLU A 18 -3.94 11.94 2.34
C GLU A 18 -5.25 11.38 1.85
N ILE A 19 -6.34 12.08 2.13
CA ILE A 19 -7.65 11.76 1.58
C ILE A 19 -7.61 12.02 0.08
N PHE A 20 -8.04 11.02 -0.71
CA PHE A 20 -8.11 11.15 -2.16
C PHE A 20 -9.50 11.67 -2.56
N ARG A 21 -9.65 12.98 -2.59
CA ARG A 21 -10.95 13.62 -2.80
C ARG A 21 -11.53 13.41 -4.19
N LYS A 22 -10.68 13.23 -5.20
CA LYS A 22 -11.13 13.07 -6.60
C LYS A 22 -11.34 11.63 -7.01
N ALA A 23 -11.17 10.67 -6.11
CA ALA A 23 -11.46 9.28 -6.39
C ALA A 23 -12.98 9.06 -6.44
N LYS A 24 -13.43 8.16 -7.31
CA LYS A 24 -14.86 7.82 -7.42
C LYS A 24 -15.39 7.14 -6.18
N LYS A 25 -14.57 6.33 -5.52
CA LYS A 25 -14.90 5.68 -4.25
C LYS A 25 -13.97 6.21 -3.17
N PRO A 26 -14.40 6.24 -1.91
CA PRO A 26 -13.54 6.70 -0.84
C PRO A 26 -12.20 5.96 -0.84
N ALA A 27 -11.11 6.72 -0.85
CA ALA A 27 -9.77 6.17 -0.93
C ALA A 27 -8.77 7.12 -0.29
N TYR A 28 -7.59 6.59 -0.01
CA TYR A 28 -6.44 7.40 0.42
C TYR A 28 -5.34 7.35 -0.63
N LYS A 29 -4.56 8.42 -0.69
CA LYS A 29 -3.28 8.45 -1.39
C LYS A 29 -2.20 8.18 -0.38
N LEU A 30 -1.34 7.20 -0.66
CA LEU A 30 -0.27 6.79 0.23
C LEU A 30 1.08 6.99 -0.42
N TRP A 31 2.05 7.46 0.36
CA TRP A 31 3.46 7.52 -0.01
C TRP A 31 4.19 6.54 0.89
N ILE A 32 4.89 5.58 0.29
CA ILE A 32 5.46 4.44 0.99
C ILE A 32 6.96 4.37 0.69
N ASN A 33 7.76 4.32 1.74
CA ASN A 33 9.21 4.25 1.63
C ASN A 33 9.64 2.77 1.59
N PHE A 34 10.29 2.37 0.49
CA PHE A 34 10.83 1.02 0.31
C PHE A 34 12.36 0.99 0.44
N GLY A 35 12.97 2.04 0.96
CA GLY A 35 14.41 2.11 1.15
C GLY A 35 15.15 2.65 -0.05
N LYS A 36 16.47 2.52 -0.04
CA LYS A 36 17.33 3.18 -1.02
C LYS A 36 17.15 2.66 -2.44
N SER A 37 16.85 1.37 -2.58
CA SER A 37 16.77 0.74 -3.90
C SER A 37 15.56 1.26 -4.71
N LEU A 38 14.38 1.27 -4.10
CA LEU A 38 13.15 1.67 -4.77
C LEU A 38 12.72 3.09 -4.43
N GLY A 39 13.13 3.61 -3.27
CA GLY A 39 12.72 4.92 -2.81
C GLY A 39 11.26 4.96 -2.38
N ILE A 40 10.67 6.15 -2.46
CA ILE A 40 9.28 6.37 -2.08
C ILE A 40 8.40 6.15 -3.31
N LYS A 41 7.38 5.31 -3.14
CA LYS A 41 6.40 5.01 -4.19
C LYS A 41 5.01 5.37 -3.71
N THR A 42 4.11 5.57 -4.65
CA THR A 42 2.73 5.98 -4.38
C THR A 42 1.76 4.83 -4.59
N SER A 43 0.68 4.85 -3.80
CA SER A 43 -0.41 3.88 -3.94
C SER A 43 -1.74 4.55 -3.63
N SER A 44 -2.76 4.24 -4.41
CA SER A 44 -4.15 4.55 -4.06
C SER A 44 -4.72 3.32 -3.36
N ALA A 45 -5.42 3.53 -2.24
CA ALA A 45 -5.96 2.40 -1.48
C ALA A 45 -7.33 2.73 -0.91
N GLN A 46 -8.30 1.83 -1.13
CA GLN A 46 -9.67 1.98 -0.63
C GLN A 46 -9.76 1.38 0.78
N ILE A 47 -9.10 2.02 1.74
CA ILE A 47 -8.99 1.53 3.11
C ILE A 47 -9.53 2.54 4.13
N THR A 48 -10.53 3.34 3.72
CA THR A 48 -11.04 4.42 4.56
C THR A 48 -11.95 3.95 5.70
N SER A 49 -12.40 2.69 5.65
CA SER A 49 -13.37 2.18 6.62
C SER A 49 -12.76 1.95 8.02
N LEU A 50 -11.56 1.40 8.08
CA LEU A 50 -10.92 1.03 9.35
C LEU A 50 -9.76 1.94 9.74
N TYR A 51 -9.24 2.76 8.84
CA TYR A 51 -8.03 3.56 9.08
C TYR A 51 -8.30 5.03 8.87
N THR A 52 -7.71 5.86 9.73
CA THR A 52 -7.57 7.30 9.48
C THR A 52 -6.18 7.56 8.89
N THR A 53 -5.99 8.73 8.29
CA THR A 53 -4.67 9.09 7.75
C THR A 53 -3.60 9.14 8.85
N GLN A 54 -3.97 9.56 10.05
CA GLN A 54 -3.04 9.61 11.19
C GLN A 54 -2.60 8.21 11.63
N MET A 55 -3.50 7.23 11.57
CA MET A 55 -3.17 5.84 11.94
C MET A 55 -2.21 5.19 10.96
N LEU A 56 -2.21 5.64 9.71
CA LEU A 56 -1.46 5.00 8.64
C LEU A 56 0.01 5.43 8.62
N VAL A 57 0.31 6.68 8.97
CA VAL A 57 1.69 7.17 8.94
C VAL A 57 2.53 6.42 9.96
N GLY A 58 3.65 5.85 9.52
CA GLY A 58 4.54 5.03 10.34
C GLY A 58 4.22 3.54 10.31
N LYS A 59 3.12 3.15 9.65
CA LYS A 59 2.71 1.74 9.59
C LYS A 59 3.50 1.01 8.51
N MET A 60 3.98 -0.19 8.84
CA MET A 60 4.60 -1.07 7.85
C MET A 60 3.53 -1.84 7.09
N VAL A 61 3.73 -1.97 5.79
CA VAL A 61 2.80 -2.65 4.88
C VAL A 61 3.58 -3.55 3.94
N ILE A 62 2.85 -4.46 3.29
CA ILE A 62 3.37 -5.29 2.21
C ILE A 62 2.74 -4.79 0.92
N ALA A 63 3.55 -4.59 -0.10
CA ALA A 63 3.06 -4.12 -1.40
C ALA A 63 3.71 -4.86 -2.56
N VAL A 64 2.95 -5.00 -3.64
CA VAL A 64 3.48 -5.47 -4.92
C VAL A 64 4.19 -4.30 -5.58
N THR A 65 5.47 -4.47 -5.87
CA THR A 65 6.35 -3.37 -6.30
C THR A 65 6.75 -3.43 -7.77
N ASN A 66 6.50 -4.55 -8.45
CA ASN A 66 6.86 -4.72 -9.86
C ASN A 66 5.65 -4.68 -10.79
N LEU A 67 4.67 -3.86 -10.46
CA LEU A 67 3.52 -3.60 -11.33
C LEU A 67 3.78 -2.41 -12.24
N GLU A 68 3.07 -2.36 -13.37
CA GLU A 68 3.01 -1.14 -14.14
C GLU A 68 2.22 -0.08 -13.38
N PRO A 69 2.70 1.17 -13.35
CA PRO A 69 1.95 2.24 -12.70
C PRO A 69 0.55 2.37 -13.30
N ARG A 70 -0.42 2.64 -12.44
CA ARG A 70 -1.82 2.74 -12.83
C ARG A 70 -2.33 4.13 -12.51
N GLN A 71 -2.98 4.75 -13.47
CA GLN A 71 -3.58 6.06 -13.26
C GLN A 71 -4.96 5.90 -12.62
N VAL A 72 -5.17 6.61 -11.51
CA VAL A 72 -6.45 6.65 -10.80
C VAL A 72 -6.83 8.12 -10.69
N GLY A 73 -7.67 8.59 -11.63
CA GLY A 73 -7.96 10.02 -11.74
C GLY A 73 -6.66 10.80 -12.00
N PRO A 74 -6.40 11.87 -11.23
CA PRO A 74 -5.19 12.67 -11.40
C PRO A 74 -3.95 12.07 -10.69
N PHE A 75 -4.07 10.92 -10.05
CA PHE A 75 -3.03 10.32 -9.21
C PHE A 75 -2.50 9.05 -9.86
N ILE A 76 -1.20 8.82 -9.79
CA ILE A 76 -0.59 7.59 -10.31
C ILE A 76 -0.26 6.67 -9.14
N SER A 77 -0.82 5.45 -9.19
CA SER A 77 -0.55 4.40 -8.21
C SER A 77 0.53 3.50 -8.77
N GLU A 78 1.72 3.56 -8.16
CA GLU A 78 2.91 2.85 -8.64
C GLU A 78 3.02 1.45 -8.07
N VAL A 79 2.49 1.24 -6.88
CA VAL A 79 2.54 -0.06 -6.20
C VAL A 79 1.15 -0.42 -5.71
N LEU A 80 0.94 -1.69 -5.35
CA LEU A 80 -0.33 -2.17 -4.81
C LEU A 80 -0.12 -2.63 -3.38
N VAL A 81 -0.67 -1.89 -2.42
CA VAL A 81 -0.69 -2.28 -1.02
C VAL A 81 -1.66 -3.44 -0.84
N LEU A 82 -1.23 -4.46 -0.11
CA LEU A 82 -2.03 -5.66 0.10
C LEU A 82 -2.83 -5.60 1.39
N GLY A 83 -4.05 -6.11 1.30
CA GLY A 83 -4.93 -6.27 2.45
C GLY A 83 -5.82 -7.47 2.27
N VAL A 84 -6.56 -7.78 3.32
CA VAL A 84 -7.56 -8.86 3.31
C VAL A 84 -8.90 -8.28 3.71
N ASP A 85 -9.98 -8.96 3.28
CA ASP A 85 -11.32 -8.55 3.68
C ASP A 85 -11.50 -8.70 5.19
N GLY A 86 -12.10 -7.68 5.80
CA GLY A 86 -12.50 -7.75 7.20
C GLY A 86 -13.84 -8.47 7.37
N LYS A 87 -14.35 -8.46 8.59
CA LYS A 87 -15.61 -9.15 8.91
C LYS A 87 -16.83 -8.43 8.36
N ARG A 88 -16.75 -7.11 8.21
CA ARG A 88 -17.85 -6.31 7.64
C ARG A 88 -17.58 -6.04 6.18
N ASP A 89 -18.65 -5.94 5.41
CA ASP A 89 -18.55 -5.60 3.99
C ASP A 89 -17.87 -4.24 3.82
N GLY A 90 -16.88 -4.19 2.93
CA GLY A 90 -16.13 -2.98 2.67
C GLY A 90 -14.94 -2.73 3.59
N ASP A 91 -14.79 -3.49 4.67
CA ASP A 91 -13.62 -3.38 5.55
C ASP A 91 -12.43 -4.10 4.93
N ILE A 92 -11.30 -3.41 4.87
CA ILE A 92 -10.04 -3.99 4.41
C ILE A 92 -9.03 -3.87 5.54
N ILE A 93 -8.38 -4.97 5.86
CA ILE A 93 -7.33 -5.03 6.87
C ILE A 93 -5.99 -5.17 6.17
N LEU A 94 -5.07 -4.25 6.45
CA LEU A 94 -3.75 -4.26 5.82
C LEU A 94 -2.91 -5.44 6.32
N ILE A 95 -2.12 -6.01 5.40
CA ILE A 95 -1.13 -7.03 5.77
C ILE A 95 0.11 -6.30 6.24
N THR A 96 0.59 -6.67 7.43
CA THR A 96 1.77 -6.07 8.04
C THR A 96 2.67 -7.18 8.61
N PRO A 97 4.00 -6.98 8.65
CA PRO A 97 4.87 -7.93 9.35
C PRO A 97 4.49 -7.96 10.83
N GLU A 98 4.58 -9.15 11.43
CA GLU A 98 4.26 -9.32 12.84
C GLU A 98 5.26 -8.61 13.75
N ASP A 99 6.50 -8.45 13.28
CA ASP A 99 7.57 -7.80 14.01
C ASP A 99 8.28 -6.82 13.11
N GLU A 100 9.21 -6.03 13.64
CA GLU A 100 9.95 -5.07 12.85
C GLU A 100 10.74 -5.76 11.73
N ALA A 101 10.65 -5.20 10.55
CA ALA A 101 11.36 -5.67 9.38
C ALA A 101 12.11 -4.49 8.76
N ASN A 102 13.18 -4.78 8.02
CA ASN A 102 13.87 -3.73 7.28
C ASN A 102 13.05 -3.33 6.05
N ILE A 103 12.90 -2.03 5.86
CA ILE A 103 12.20 -1.48 4.70
C ILE A 103 12.88 -1.98 3.43
N GLY A 104 12.08 -2.45 2.48
CA GLY A 104 12.57 -2.96 1.21
C GLY A 104 12.82 -4.45 1.16
N ASN A 105 12.75 -5.15 2.30
CA ASN A 105 12.92 -6.60 2.30
C ASN A 105 11.84 -7.29 1.48
N ARG A 106 12.24 -8.32 0.75
CA ARG A 106 11.32 -9.11 -0.07
C ARG A 106 10.57 -10.14 0.77
N VAL A 107 9.35 -10.41 0.35
CA VAL A 107 8.55 -11.52 0.88
C VAL A 107 8.97 -12.79 0.17
N HIS A 108 9.14 -13.84 0.96
CA HIS A 108 9.53 -15.15 0.44
C HIS A 108 8.38 -16.13 0.46
#